data_c57360d577f4fefdb04322556ddd9faa
#
_entry.id   c57360d577f4fefdb04322556ddd9faa
#
_cell.length_a   1.000
_cell.length_b   1.000
_cell.length_c   1.000
_cell.angle_alpha   90.00
_cell.angle_beta   90.00
_cell.angle_gamma   90.00
#
_symmetry.space_group_name_H-M   'P 1'
#
loop_
_entity.id
_entity.type
_entity.pdbx_description
1 polymer ?
#
loop_
_entity_poly.entity_id
_entity_poly.type
_entity_poly.pdbx_seq_one_letter_code
_entity_poly.pdbx_strand_id
1 'polypeptide(L)'
;MNKIAIITAFLGGVKNRYMQYQPERDIREKLELAAKIPGIEGVELCYPQDFKNPKELQKLLNDTGLKVSAINVRSRRDGKWLRGSFSSEDPKERAEVREEFKQACEEARRLGVNRITTCPLNDGHDYPFELDYRDAYAYATETFHQICTDSPDVRVCIEYKWNDPRTRCLLASAGETALFCTS
;
A
#
# COMPACT_ATOMS: atom_id res chain seq x y z
N MET A 1 -12.39 -0.27 -24.30
CA MET A 1 -11.13 -0.94 -23.97
C MET A 1 -10.82 -0.63 -22.50
N ASN A 2 -10.44 -1.62 -21.69
CA ASN A 2 -10.11 -1.36 -20.28
C ASN A 2 -8.76 -0.64 -20.23
N LYS A 3 -8.68 0.42 -19.40
CA LYS A 3 -7.44 1.13 -19.15
C LYS A 3 -6.56 0.32 -18.21
N ILE A 4 -5.26 0.29 -18.48
CA ILE A 4 -4.29 -0.47 -17.70
C ILE A 4 -3.33 0.50 -17.00
N ALA A 5 -3.10 0.29 -15.72
CA ALA A 5 -2.11 0.98 -14.93
C ALA A 5 -1.11 -0.01 -14.34
N ILE A 6 0.13 0.44 -14.12
CA ILE A 6 1.19 -0.34 -13.47
C ILE A 6 1.53 0.27 -12.12
N ILE A 7 1.72 -0.56 -11.11
CA ILE A 7 2.20 -0.09 -9.81
C ILE A 7 3.70 0.22 -9.88
N THR A 8 4.08 1.41 -9.45
CA THR A 8 5.47 1.91 -9.52
C THR A 8 6.46 1.06 -8.73
N ALA A 9 6.01 0.32 -7.71
CA ALA A 9 6.84 -0.61 -6.97
C ALA A 9 7.54 -1.64 -7.87
N PHE A 10 6.88 -2.13 -8.92
CA PHE A 10 7.45 -3.12 -9.83
C PHE A 10 8.41 -2.55 -10.86
N LEU A 11 8.47 -1.23 -10.97
CA LEU A 11 9.43 -0.53 -11.83
C LEU A 11 10.69 -0.08 -11.07
N GLY A 12 10.69 -0.21 -9.74
CA GLY A 12 11.82 0.08 -8.85
C GLY A 12 12.58 -1.16 -8.41
N GLY A 13 13.12 -1.10 -7.20
CA GLY A 13 13.82 -2.22 -6.58
C GLY A 13 12.87 -3.35 -6.19
N VAL A 14 12.84 -4.40 -6.98
CA VAL A 14 12.07 -5.61 -6.68
C VAL A 14 12.94 -6.59 -5.92
N LYS A 15 12.57 -6.87 -4.68
CA LYS A 15 13.28 -7.78 -3.79
C LYS A 15 12.32 -8.68 -3.03
N ASN A 16 12.75 -9.89 -2.73
CA ASN A 16 12.14 -10.74 -1.72
C ASN A 16 13.03 -10.85 -0.47
N ARG A 17 12.79 -11.83 0.41
CA ARG A 17 13.63 -12.03 1.61
C ARG A 17 15.04 -12.57 1.32
N TYR A 18 15.33 -13.02 0.10
CA TYR A 18 16.58 -13.69 -0.26
C TYR A 18 17.44 -12.88 -1.24
N MET A 19 16.83 -12.17 -2.17
CA MET A 19 17.57 -11.48 -3.23
C MET A 19 16.82 -10.25 -3.77
N GLN A 20 17.59 -9.39 -4.42
CA GLN A 20 17.07 -8.27 -5.20
C GLN A 20 17.16 -8.60 -6.69
N TYR A 21 16.02 -8.53 -7.39
CA TYR A 21 15.89 -8.90 -8.79
C TYR A 21 16.22 -7.76 -9.75
N GLN A 22 16.05 -6.52 -9.31
CA GLN A 22 16.35 -5.34 -10.10
C GLN A 22 16.74 -4.17 -9.22
N PRO A 23 17.54 -3.20 -9.76
CA PRO A 23 18.01 -2.05 -8.99
C PRO A 23 16.88 -1.12 -8.56
N GLU A 24 17.15 -0.36 -7.52
CA GLU A 24 16.30 0.77 -7.15
C GLU A 24 16.30 1.80 -8.29
N ARG A 25 15.16 2.44 -8.47
CA ARG A 25 14.97 3.57 -9.41
C ARG A 25 14.21 4.68 -8.71
N ASP A 26 14.54 5.90 -9.08
CA ASP A 26 13.77 7.06 -8.62
C ASP A 26 12.42 7.18 -9.33
N ILE A 27 11.58 8.11 -8.90
CA ILE A 27 10.24 8.26 -9.47
C ILE A 27 10.27 8.72 -10.93
N ARG A 28 11.25 9.50 -11.35
CA ARG A 28 11.42 9.93 -12.74
C ARG A 28 11.67 8.72 -13.65
N GLU A 29 12.65 7.90 -13.29
CA GLU A 29 12.98 6.69 -14.05
C GLU A 29 11.80 5.73 -14.15
N LYS A 30 11.05 5.55 -13.04
CA LYS A 30 9.84 4.70 -13.01
C LYS A 30 8.76 5.21 -13.96
N LEU A 31 8.45 6.51 -13.95
CA LEU A 31 7.42 7.08 -14.82
C LEU A 31 7.85 7.06 -16.29
N GLU A 32 9.11 7.35 -16.59
CA GLU A 32 9.64 7.24 -17.95
C GLU A 32 9.59 5.81 -18.48
N LEU A 33 9.85 4.81 -17.63
CA LEU A 33 9.70 3.40 -17.99
C LEU A 33 8.24 3.03 -18.24
N ALA A 34 7.32 3.43 -17.34
CA ALA A 34 5.90 3.18 -17.49
C ALA A 34 5.36 3.73 -18.81
N ALA A 35 5.75 4.96 -19.16
CA ALA A 35 5.32 5.63 -20.39
C ALA A 35 5.81 4.92 -21.68
N LYS A 36 6.88 4.13 -21.61
CA LYS A 36 7.42 3.35 -22.74
C LYS A 36 6.73 1.98 -22.94
N ILE A 37 5.92 1.52 -21.98
CA ILE A 37 5.26 0.22 -22.06
C ILE A 37 3.98 0.36 -22.89
N PRO A 38 3.87 -0.33 -24.04
CA PRO A 38 2.66 -0.24 -24.88
C PRO A 38 1.41 -0.68 -24.11
N GLY A 39 0.35 0.13 -24.18
CA GLY A 39 -0.94 -0.16 -23.53
C GLY A 39 -1.06 0.27 -22.08
N ILE A 40 0.02 0.77 -21.45
CA ILE A 40 -0.06 1.39 -20.13
C ILE A 40 -0.50 2.85 -20.29
N GLU A 41 -1.60 3.20 -19.63
CA GLU A 41 -2.17 4.55 -19.65
C GLU A 41 -2.02 5.26 -18.30
N GLY A 42 -1.63 4.53 -17.25
CA GLY A 42 -1.55 5.08 -15.92
C GLY A 42 -0.63 4.33 -14.98
N VAL A 43 -0.52 4.88 -13.78
CA VAL A 43 0.30 4.32 -12.70
C VAL A 43 -0.49 4.28 -11.39
N GLU A 44 -0.13 3.33 -10.56
CA GLU A 44 -0.45 3.31 -9.14
C GLU A 44 0.82 3.71 -8.38
N LEU A 45 0.75 4.85 -7.68
CA LEU A 45 1.90 5.43 -6.98
C LEU A 45 2.06 4.85 -5.58
N CYS A 46 3.30 4.63 -5.15
CA CYS A 46 3.61 4.09 -3.82
C CYS A 46 3.85 5.21 -2.81
N TYR A 47 3.03 5.26 -1.76
CA TYR A 47 3.19 6.17 -0.65
C TYR A 47 3.93 5.49 0.53
N PRO A 48 4.90 6.16 1.14
CA PRO A 48 5.38 7.53 0.90
C PRO A 48 6.51 7.65 -0.14
N GLN A 49 7.01 6.54 -0.70
CA GLN A 49 8.25 6.48 -1.46
C GLN A 49 8.28 7.41 -2.68
N ASP A 50 7.17 7.46 -3.43
CA ASP A 50 7.08 8.25 -4.65
C ASP A 50 6.70 9.72 -4.39
N PHE A 51 6.38 10.06 -3.11
CA PHE A 51 5.90 11.39 -2.71
C PHE A 51 6.96 12.27 -2.02
N LYS A 52 8.24 11.95 -2.17
CA LYS A 52 9.33 12.73 -1.57
C LYS A 52 9.36 14.19 -2.05
N ASN A 53 8.94 14.44 -3.29
CA ASN A 53 8.82 15.76 -3.88
C ASN A 53 7.50 15.87 -4.67
N PRO A 54 6.39 16.29 -4.03
CA PRO A 54 5.08 16.34 -4.68
C PRO A 54 5.00 17.26 -5.91
N LYS A 55 5.78 18.36 -5.93
CA LYS A 55 5.82 19.30 -7.07
C LYS A 55 6.49 18.66 -8.28
N GLU A 56 7.60 17.98 -8.07
CA GLU A 56 8.30 17.25 -9.12
C GLU A 56 7.45 16.09 -9.65
N LEU A 57 6.81 15.31 -8.76
CA LEU A 57 5.90 14.24 -9.15
C LEU A 57 4.79 14.76 -10.06
N GLN A 58 4.14 15.88 -9.71
CA GLN A 58 3.10 16.46 -10.54
C GLN A 58 3.61 16.86 -11.92
N LYS A 59 4.81 17.45 -11.99
CA LYS A 59 5.44 17.80 -13.27
C LYS A 59 5.69 16.55 -14.12
N LEU A 60 6.28 15.51 -13.54
CA LEU A 60 6.58 14.25 -14.23
C LEU A 60 5.32 13.56 -14.76
N LEU A 61 4.22 13.56 -14.01
CA LEU A 61 2.93 13.04 -14.47
C LEU A 61 2.40 13.82 -15.67
N ASN A 62 2.53 15.14 -15.65
CA ASN A 62 2.13 15.99 -16.78
C ASN A 62 3.02 15.74 -18.01
N ASP A 63 4.33 15.64 -17.82
CA ASP A 63 5.29 15.43 -18.91
C ASP A 63 5.14 14.06 -19.58
N THR A 64 4.80 13.01 -18.81
CA THR A 64 4.59 11.65 -19.31
C THR A 64 3.17 11.38 -19.81
N GLY A 65 2.19 12.21 -19.43
CA GLY A 65 0.77 12.02 -19.75
C GLY A 65 0.11 10.87 -19.00
N LEU A 66 0.81 10.19 -18.10
CA LEU A 66 0.27 9.08 -17.32
C LEU A 66 -0.78 9.54 -16.31
N LYS A 67 -1.87 8.78 -16.19
CA LYS A 67 -2.92 9.02 -15.20
C LYS A 67 -2.63 8.26 -13.92
N VAL A 68 -3.01 8.82 -12.77
CA VAL A 68 -2.94 8.09 -11.50
C VAL A 68 -4.22 7.30 -11.30
N SER A 69 -4.11 5.99 -11.11
CA SER A 69 -5.24 5.08 -10.89
C SER A 69 -5.60 4.92 -9.42
N ALA A 70 -4.59 4.90 -8.56
CA ALA A 70 -4.69 4.77 -7.11
C ALA A 70 -3.37 5.19 -6.45
N ILE A 71 -3.39 5.33 -5.12
CA ILE A 71 -2.19 5.43 -4.29
C ILE A 71 -2.09 4.16 -3.45
N ASN A 72 -0.96 3.46 -3.52
CA ASN A 72 -0.66 2.27 -2.73
C ASN A 72 0.08 2.67 -1.45
N VAL A 73 -0.57 2.55 -0.31
CA VAL A 73 0.09 2.78 0.99
C VAL A 73 0.88 1.54 1.39
N ARG A 74 2.19 1.71 1.47
CA ARG A 74 3.15 0.62 1.75
C ARG A 74 3.38 0.50 3.25
N SER A 75 2.76 -0.51 3.88
CA SER A 75 3.01 -0.83 5.29
C SER A 75 4.32 -1.59 5.51
N ARG A 76 4.81 -2.32 4.50
CA ARG A 76 6.10 -3.01 4.59
C ARG A 76 7.26 -2.04 4.40
N ARG A 77 8.03 -1.82 5.47
CA ARG A 77 9.26 -1.00 5.47
C ARG A 77 10.32 -1.61 6.37
N ASP A 78 11.60 -1.42 5.98
CA ASP A 78 12.73 -1.90 6.77
C ASP A 78 12.75 -1.19 8.14
N GLY A 79 12.83 -1.96 9.20
CA GLY A 79 12.94 -1.46 10.59
C GLY A 79 11.66 -0.83 11.18
N LYS A 80 10.52 -0.87 10.48
CA LYS A 80 9.26 -0.30 10.95
C LYS A 80 8.15 -1.35 10.95
N TRP A 81 7.33 -1.35 12.00
CA TRP A 81 6.14 -2.23 12.14
C TRP A 81 6.46 -3.71 11.98
N LEU A 82 7.53 -4.16 12.64
CA LEU A 82 8.08 -5.51 12.46
C LEU A 82 7.09 -6.63 12.81
N ARG A 83 6.13 -6.38 13.70
CA ARG A 83 5.13 -7.35 14.16
C ARG A 83 3.70 -6.98 13.81
N GLY A 84 3.50 -6.19 12.78
CA GLY A 84 2.20 -5.71 12.34
C GLY A 84 2.14 -4.19 12.33
N SER A 85 1.29 -3.66 11.48
CA SER A 85 0.98 -2.24 11.38
C SER A 85 -0.45 -1.96 11.81
N PHE A 86 -1.41 -2.54 11.10
CA PHE A 86 -2.83 -2.39 11.39
C PHE A 86 -3.29 -3.22 12.59
N SER A 87 -2.67 -4.39 12.78
CA SER A 87 -2.97 -5.35 13.85
C SER A 87 -1.97 -5.32 15.01
N SER A 88 -1.06 -4.35 15.06
CA SER A 88 -0.07 -4.25 16.11
C SER A 88 -0.72 -4.15 17.50
N GLU A 89 -0.14 -4.84 18.48
CA GLU A 89 -0.51 -4.69 19.90
C GLU A 89 -0.18 -3.28 20.43
N ASP A 90 0.85 -2.64 19.87
CA ASP A 90 1.21 -1.27 20.24
C ASP A 90 0.24 -0.26 19.60
N PRO A 91 -0.57 0.46 20.40
CA PRO A 91 -1.48 1.46 19.89
C PRO A 91 -0.77 2.63 19.20
N LYS A 92 0.52 2.87 19.47
CA LYS A 92 1.30 3.91 18.80
C LYS A 92 1.58 3.53 17.34
N GLU A 93 1.91 2.27 17.07
CA GLU A 93 2.13 1.78 15.71
C GLU A 93 0.84 1.84 14.90
N ARG A 94 -0.32 1.49 15.49
CA ARG A 94 -1.62 1.66 14.85
C ARG A 94 -1.97 3.12 14.56
N ALA A 95 -1.66 4.02 15.49
CA ALA A 95 -1.84 5.46 15.28
C ALA A 95 -0.93 6.01 14.17
N GLU A 96 0.31 5.54 14.09
CA GLU A 96 1.24 5.93 13.03
C GLU A 96 0.78 5.51 11.65
N VAL A 97 0.33 4.27 11.46
CA VAL A 97 -0.15 3.81 10.15
C VAL A 97 -1.42 4.56 9.76
N ARG A 98 -2.30 4.88 10.70
CA ARG A 98 -3.49 5.68 10.46
C ARG A 98 -3.14 7.11 10.01
N GLU A 99 -2.17 7.75 10.65
CA GLU A 99 -1.70 9.09 10.24
C GLU A 99 -1.11 9.05 8.82
N GLU A 100 -0.36 8.02 8.46
CA GLU A 100 0.15 7.86 7.10
C GLU A 100 -0.96 7.66 6.06
N PHE A 101 -2.03 6.94 6.41
CA PHE A 101 -3.20 6.84 5.54
C PHE A 101 -3.88 8.18 5.34
N LYS A 102 -4.02 8.97 6.38
CA LYS A 102 -4.57 10.33 6.30
C LYS A 102 -3.78 11.19 5.33
N GLN A 103 -2.45 11.20 5.46
CA GLN A 103 -1.57 11.93 4.55
C GLN A 103 -1.66 11.41 3.11
N ALA A 104 -1.74 10.09 2.91
CA ALA A 104 -1.93 9.51 1.59
C ALA A 104 -3.29 9.89 0.97
N CYS A 105 -4.35 10.00 1.78
CA CYS A 105 -5.66 10.49 1.33
C CYS A 105 -5.62 11.96 0.90
N GLU A 106 -4.84 12.80 1.59
CA GLU A 106 -4.62 14.20 1.19
C GLU A 106 -3.92 14.29 -0.17
N GLU A 107 -2.90 13.44 -0.39
CA GLU A 107 -2.23 13.35 -1.69
C GLU A 107 -3.16 12.79 -2.78
N ALA A 108 -4.02 11.84 -2.46
CA ALA A 108 -5.03 11.33 -3.38
C ALA A 108 -5.98 12.44 -3.85
N ARG A 109 -6.50 13.25 -2.92
CA ARG A 109 -7.34 14.41 -3.23
C ARG A 109 -6.61 15.42 -4.11
N ARG A 110 -5.35 15.72 -3.79
CA ARG A 110 -4.50 16.64 -4.57
C ARG A 110 -4.32 16.18 -6.01
N LEU A 111 -4.21 14.86 -6.23
CA LEU A 111 -4.06 14.25 -7.55
C LEU A 111 -5.40 13.94 -8.24
N GLY A 112 -6.54 14.25 -7.62
CA GLY A 112 -7.86 13.96 -8.15
C GLY A 112 -8.21 12.46 -8.17
N VAL A 113 -7.64 11.69 -7.23
CA VAL A 113 -7.83 10.24 -7.08
C VAL A 113 -8.64 9.97 -5.81
N ASN A 114 -9.59 9.05 -5.87
CA ASN A 114 -10.42 8.67 -4.73
C ASN A 114 -10.22 7.21 -4.28
N ARG A 115 -9.02 6.66 -4.53
CA ARG A 115 -8.71 5.27 -4.22
C ARG A 115 -7.33 5.14 -3.60
N ILE A 116 -7.30 4.47 -2.45
CA ILE A 116 -6.09 3.98 -1.80
C ILE A 116 -6.12 2.45 -1.89
N THR A 117 -4.99 1.84 -2.20
CA THR A 117 -4.78 0.41 -2.08
C THR A 117 -3.76 0.13 -0.97
N THR A 118 -3.84 -1.00 -0.32
CA THR A 118 -2.83 -1.47 0.62
C THR A 118 -2.83 -2.98 0.72
N CYS A 119 -1.67 -3.55 0.95
CA CYS A 119 -1.50 -4.94 1.33
C CYS A 119 -0.88 -4.98 2.73
N PRO A 120 -1.59 -5.49 3.77
CA PRO A 120 -1.10 -5.57 5.15
C PRO A 120 -0.01 -6.64 5.30
N LEU A 121 1.16 -6.44 4.69
CA LEU A 121 2.21 -7.44 4.55
C LEU A 121 2.95 -7.77 5.85
N ASN A 122 3.01 -6.83 6.79
CA ASN A 122 3.64 -7.04 8.08
C ASN A 122 2.69 -7.67 9.10
N ASP A 123 1.39 -7.58 8.85
CA ASP A 123 0.33 -8.11 9.71
C ASP A 123 0.19 -9.62 9.48
N GLY A 124 0.39 -10.39 10.54
CA GLY A 124 0.43 -11.84 10.49
C GLY A 124 1.50 -12.43 11.41
N HIS A 125 1.94 -13.64 11.12
CA HIS A 125 2.91 -14.35 11.97
C HIS A 125 3.92 -15.18 11.16
N ASP A 126 5.05 -15.47 11.77
CA ASP A 126 6.06 -16.38 11.26
C ASP A 126 5.96 -17.76 11.94
N TYR A 127 5.57 -17.80 13.20
CA TYR A 127 5.38 -19.00 13.99
C TYR A 127 3.96 -19.05 14.60
N PRO A 128 3.31 -20.22 14.66
CA PRO A 128 2.10 -20.40 15.44
C PRO A 128 2.29 -19.90 16.88
N PHE A 129 1.27 -19.29 17.49
CA PHE A 129 1.31 -18.69 18.83
C PHE A 129 2.14 -17.41 18.98
N GLU A 130 2.69 -16.86 17.90
CA GLU A 130 3.31 -15.53 17.91
C GLU A 130 2.26 -14.41 18.04
N LEU A 131 1.02 -14.73 17.68
CA LEU A 131 -0.07 -13.77 17.54
C LEU A 131 -1.34 -14.31 18.22
N ASP A 132 -2.02 -13.49 19.01
CA ASP A 132 -3.42 -13.73 19.34
C ASP A 132 -4.30 -13.27 18.16
N TYR A 133 -4.92 -14.23 17.47
CA TYR A 133 -5.70 -13.94 16.27
C TYR A 133 -6.93 -13.09 16.54
N ARG A 134 -7.59 -13.28 17.69
CA ARG A 134 -8.77 -12.50 18.06
C ARG A 134 -8.41 -11.03 18.21
N ASP A 135 -7.35 -10.76 18.95
CA ASP A 135 -6.90 -9.41 19.22
C ASP A 135 -6.35 -8.76 17.96
N ALA A 136 -5.57 -9.49 17.16
CA ALA A 136 -5.05 -9.00 15.89
C ALA A 136 -6.16 -8.60 14.91
N TYR A 137 -7.21 -9.43 14.77
CA TYR A 137 -8.36 -9.08 13.94
C TYR A 137 -9.14 -7.89 14.52
N ALA A 138 -9.32 -7.82 15.84
CA ALA A 138 -9.99 -6.69 16.49
C ALA A 138 -9.22 -5.38 16.26
N TYR A 139 -7.90 -5.38 16.45
CA TYR A 139 -7.06 -4.20 16.22
C TYR A 139 -7.05 -3.77 14.76
N ALA A 140 -6.93 -4.72 13.83
CA ALA A 140 -6.99 -4.42 12.41
C ALA A 140 -8.35 -3.84 12.01
N THR A 141 -9.44 -4.43 12.47
CA THR A 141 -10.81 -3.95 12.20
C THR A 141 -11.00 -2.52 12.71
N GLU A 142 -10.61 -2.25 13.97
CA GLU A 142 -10.67 -0.92 14.56
C GLU A 142 -9.85 0.08 13.74
N THR A 143 -8.62 -0.29 13.39
CA THR A 143 -7.70 0.59 12.65
C THR A 143 -8.26 0.94 11.27
N PHE A 144 -8.75 -0.03 10.50
CA PHE A 144 -9.34 0.22 9.19
C PHE A 144 -10.66 0.98 9.28
N HIS A 145 -11.49 0.70 10.29
CA HIS A 145 -12.71 1.47 10.54
C HIS A 145 -12.39 2.96 10.76
N GLN A 146 -11.40 3.25 11.60
CA GLN A 146 -10.95 4.62 11.84
C GLN A 146 -10.38 5.29 10.58
N ILE A 147 -9.57 4.57 9.78
CA ILE A 147 -9.05 5.06 8.50
C ILE A 147 -10.20 5.44 7.55
N CYS A 148 -11.20 4.58 7.41
CA CYS A 148 -12.35 4.83 6.55
C CYS A 148 -13.23 5.99 7.06
N THR A 149 -13.37 6.11 8.38
CA THR A 149 -14.12 7.20 9.02
C THR A 149 -13.43 8.55 8.86
N ASP A 150 -12.10 8.59 8.96
CA ASP A 150 -11.29 9.80 8.80
C ASP A 150 -11.30 10.35 7.36
N SER A 151 -11.56 9.50 6.37
CA SER A 151 -11.53 9.87 4.94
C SER A 151 -12.64 9.17 4.15
N PRO A 152 -13.92 9.49 4.40
CA PRO A 152 -15.07 8.76 3.83
C PRO A 152 -15.24 8.99 2.31
N ASP A 153 -14.59 9.99 1.75
CA ASP A 153 -14.55 10.32 0.33
C ASP A 153 -13.52 9.50 -0.46
N VAL A 154 -12.61 8.78 0.24
CA VAL A 154 -11.56 7.96 -0.36
C VAL A 154 -11.83 6.48 -0.09
N ARG A 155 -11.93 5.70 -1.16
CA ARG A 155 -12.15 4.25 -1.06
C ARG A 155 -10.83 3.55 -0.70
N VAL A 156 -10.83 2.79 0.38
CA VAL A 156 -9.73 1.89 0.76
C VAL A 156 -9.98 0.51 0.16
N CYS A 157 -9.01 0.00 -0.58
CA CYS A 157 -9.02 -1.34 -1.18
C CYS A 157 -7.91 -2.17 -0.56
N ILE A 158 -8.27 -3.30 0.04
CA ILE A 158 -7.31 -4.20 0.69
C ILE A 158 -6.94 -5.31 -0.28
N GLU A 159 -5.64 -5.48 -0.52
CA GLU A 159 -5.08 -6.63 -1.23
C GLU A 159 -4.76 -7.73 -0.23
N TYR A 160 -5.29 -8.93 -0.44
CA TYR A 160 -4.91 -10.10 0.35
C TYR A 160 -3.61 -10.72 -0.16
N LYS A 161 -2.87 -11.36 0.74
CA LYS A 161 -1.68 -12.13 0.38
C LYS A 161 -1.49 -13.28 1.35
N TRP A 162 -1.24 -14.47 0.81
CA TRP A 162 -1.06 -15.69 1.61
C TRP A 162 0.14 -15.57 2.56
N ASN A 163 1.30 -15.21 2.02
CA ASN A 163 2.58 -15.14 2.73
C ASN A 163 3.52 -14.09 2.11
N ASP A 164 4.73 -13.96 2.65
CA ASP A 164 5.81 -13.04 2.26
C ASP A 164 5.46 -11.55 2.48
N PRO A 165 6.14 -10.90 3.44
CA PRO A 165 7.32 -11.36 4.19
C PRO A 165 7.03 -12.30 5.35
N ARG A 166 5.80 -12.36 5.83
CA ARG A 166 5.40 -13.27 6.91
C ARG A 166 5.19 -14.67 6.37
N THR A 167 5.35 -15.69 7.22
CA THR A 167 5.01 -17.07 6.88
C THR A 167 3.51 -17.19 6.57
N ARG A 168 2.68 -16.45 7.30
CA ARG A 168 1.25 -16.26 7.01
C ARG A 168 0.85 -14.82 7.29
N CYS A 169 0.27 -14.16 6.30
CA CYS A 169 -0.35 -12.86 6.48
C CYS A 169 -1.71 -13.00 7.19
N LEU A 170 -2.14 -11.97 7.91
CA LEU A 170 -3.41 -11.97 8.64
C LEU A 170 -4.61 -12.09 7.70
N LEU A 171 -4.58 -11.35 6.59
CA LEU A 171 -5.58 -11.40 5.53
C LEU A 171 -5.02 -12.23 4.35
N ALA A 172 -5.09 -13.55 4.48
CA ALA A 172 -4.35 -14.46 3.63
C ALA A 172 -5.11 -14.95 2.39
N SER A 173 -6.43 -14.72 2.32
CA SER A 173 -7.26 -15.16 1.21
C SER A 173 -8.34 -14.14 0.85
N ALA A 174 -8.89 -14.27 -0.36
CA ALA A 174 -10.01 -13.45 -0.81
C ALA A 174 -11.23 -13.57 0.11
N GLY A 175 -11.53 -14.80 0.59
CA GLY A 175 -12.67 -15.04 1.48
C GLY A 175 -12.49 -14.38 2.85
N GLU A 176 -11.31 -14.53 3.46
CA GLU A 176 -10.98 -13.87 4.75
C GLU A 176 -11.07 -12.36 4.62
N THR A 177 -10.51 -11.80 3.54
CA THR A 177 -10.52 -10.35 3.33
C THR A 177 -11.91 -9.82 3.02
N ALA A 178 -12.72 -10.55 2.24
CA ALA A 178 -14.10 -10.15 1.99
C ALA A 178 -14.93 -10.15 3.29
N LEU A 179 -14.78 -11.17 4.14
CA LEU A 179 -15.41 -11.21 5.46
C LEU A 179 -14.96 -10.04 6.33
N PHE A 180 -13.66 -9.79 6.39
CA PHE A 180 -13.08 -8.66 7.12
C PHE A 180 -13.63 -7.30 6.67
N CYS A 181 -13.84 -7.08 5.37
CA CYS A 181 -14.40 -5.81 4.87
C CYS A 181 -15.90 -5.64 5.16
N THR A 182 -16.58 -6.65 5.67
CA THR A 182 -18.02 -6.63 6.03
C THR A 182 -18.29 -6.65 7.53
N SER A 183 -17.24 -6.77 8.35
CA SER A 183 -17.29 -6.83 9.82
C SER A 183 -17.27 -5.41 10.52
#